data_a78f34a8c2ad4f31c637d3c62d6380ea
#
_entry.id   a78f34a8c2ad4f31c637d3c62d6380ea
#
_cell.length_a   1.000
_cell.length_b   1.000
_cell.length_c   1.000
_cell.angle_alpha   90.00
_cell.angle_beta   90.00
_cell.angle_gamma   90.00
#
_symmetry.space_group_name_H-M   'P 1'
#
loop_
_entity.id
_entity.type
_entity.pdbx_description
1 polymer ?
#
loop_
_entity_poly.entity_id
_entity_poly.type
_entity_poly.pdbx_seq_one_letter_code
_entity_poly.pdbx_strand_id
1 'polypeptide(L)'
;MKLDLFSEPVKETVNKKRDVDPEDSTLKIIDATELAKTSYTEYSRYVAAGRSYPQVIDGAKSSYRRAIYGMYKGQGQKKMKVAELSAFALPYHPHPTSVSGVIIQLGEAGNKLKLMDTQGNWGDSSRGVEASADRYIEGRLSDLAQKLFCDSIEYAEMVPGEIDKPEPKALPAYIPLCFINGSSGIPSGLPTLNIPPIDILGMFDYYIDVLSHKDLNYVPKKVPLPNLEIDVLSKKEDWDTIIKTGKGSLKIAPRMEIDKNNVITITSLPETKGTDHIRKIIEKEILLDKVDFRDESAKEVRYVIEKVPHKQVDMKELYNRLYTKLQSSVTYNMAFFDSEKIYVPCSFHKVVKENIKYLIATHTNRTTIQLDQNRLRLIVLEIIEDMKKKDNFKEIFQLDNEKAIDYICNSYKVDKDIASKVLQKPLSYLTKEHLKELEDLKDLISSLERDNSDMYEFLCTKYKALKKEVAKVVKDKFKPTVCVNN
;
A
#
# COMPACT_ATOMS: atom_id res chain seq x y z
N MET A 1 12.01 -24.43 1.96
CA MET A 1 11.06 -25.46 1.51
C MET A 1 10.05 -24.76 0.63
N LYS A 2 10.13 -24.89 -0.69
CA LYS A 2 9.10 -24.39 -1.61
C LYS A 2 7.90 -25.32 -1.43
N LEU A 3 6.85 -24.84 -0.77
CA LEU A 3 5.55 -25.46 -0.85
C LEU A 3 4.97 -25.12 -2.22
N ASP A 4 5.20 -25.99 -3.18
CA ASP A 4 4.57 -25.92 -4.48
C ASP A 4 3.16 -26.49 -4.33
N LEU A 5 2.25 -25.67 -3.80
CA LEU A 5 0.84 -26.00 -3.52
C LEU A 5 0.00 -26.11 -4.81
N PHE A 6 0.61 -25.94 -5.98
CA PHE A 6 -0.11 -25.75 -7.25
C PHE A 6 0.41 -26.61 -8.41
N SER A 7 1.28 -27.56 -8.15
CA SER A 7 1.71 -28.50 -9.16
C SER A 7 0.82 -29.73 -9.15
N GLU A 8 0.06 -29.89 -10.18
CA GLU A 8 -0.71 -30.96 -10.78
C GLU A 8 -2.25 -30.86 -10.61
N PRO A 9 -2.99 -31.00 -11.73
CA PRO A 9 -4.42 -31.22 -11.64
C PRO A 9 -4.67 -32.58 -10.96
N VAL A 10 -5.59 -32.58 -10.00
CA VAL A 10 -6.03 -33.79 -9.29
C VAL A 10 -6.50 -34.83 -10.32
N LYS A 11 -5.82 -35.95 -10.41
CA LYS A 11 -6.30 -37.10 -11.20
C LYS A 11 -7.48 -37.71 -10.48
N GLU A 12 -8.65 -37.68 -11.11
CA GLU A 12 -9.85 -38.39 -10.63
C GLU A 12 -9.56 -39.90 -10.58
N THR A 13 -9.35 -40.43 -9.38
CA THR A 13 -9.30 -41.90 -9.17
C THR A 13 -10.70 -42.39 -8.86
N VAL A 14 -11.34 -42.93 -9.89
CA VAL A 14 -12.63 -43.62 -9.72
C VAL A 14 -12.40 -44.92 -8.98
N ASN A 15 -12.89 -45.04 -7.75
CA ASN A 15 -12.79 -46.23 -6.94
C ASN A 15 -13.84 -47.24 -7.42
N LYS A 16 -13.43 -48.32 -8.15
CA LYS A 16 -14.27 -49.31 -8.84
C LYS A 16 -15.06 -50.28 -7.94
N LYS A 17 -15.23 -50.02 -6.65
CA LYS A 17 -15.81 -50.95 -5.69
C LYS A 17 -17.06 -50.46 -4.94
N ARG A 18 -17.97 -49.78 -5.60
CA ARG A 18 -19.36 -49.68 -5.11
C ARG A 18 -20.28 -49.75 -6.31
N ASP A 19 -21.23 -50.69 -6.27
CA ASP A 19 -22.33 -50.77 -7.23
C ASP A 19 -23.16 -49.48 -7.11
N VAL A 20 -22.86 -48.51 -7.95
CA VAL A 20 -23.68 -47.33 -8.16
C VAL A 20 -24.58 -47.66 -9.32
N ASP A 21 -25.87 -47.38 -9.15
CA ASP A 21 -26.87 -47.59 -10.17
C ASP A 21 -26.40 -46.98 -11.50
N PRO A 22 -26.26 -47.78 -12.57
CA PRO A 22 -25.72 -47.29 -13.85
C PRO A 22 -26.61 -46.22 -14.52
N GLU A 23 -27.83 -46.02 -14.04
CA GLU A 23 -28.79 -45.06 -14.62
C GLU A 23 -28.62 -43.63 -14.07
N ASP A 24 -27.88 -43.41 -12.96
CA ASP A 24 -27.63 -42.04 -12.44
C ASP A 24 -26.25 -41.51 -12.85
N SER A 25 -26.16 -41.09 -14.11
CA SER A 25 -24.96 -40.49 -14.69
C SER A 25 -24.53 -39.13 -14.05
N THR A 26 -25.30 -38.63 -13.08
CA THR A 26 -25.05 -37.36 -12.40
C THR A 26 -24.22 -37.50 -11.11
N LEU A 27 -24.11 -38.72 -10.56
CA LEU A 27 -23.39 -38.97 -9.32
C LEU A 27 -21.91 -39.27 -9.60
N LYS A 28 -21.02 -38.36 -9.16
CA LYS A 28 -19.59 -38.63 -9.10
C LYS A 28 -19.21 -39.17 -7.72
N ILE A 29 -18.62 -40.37 -7.69
CA ILE A 29 -18.02 -40.91 -6.47
C ILE A 29 -16.63 -40.32 -6.31
N ILE A 30 -16.43 -39.50 -5.27
CA ILE A 30 -15.15 -38.88 -4.94
C ILE A 30 -14.71 -39.43 -3.59
N ASP A 31 -13.43 -39.74 -3.44
CA ASP A 31 -12.86 -40.12 -2.14
C ASP A 31 -12.98 -38.93 -1.16
N ALA A 32 -13.53 -39.17 0.02
CA ALA A 32 -13.80 -38.14 1.01
C ALA A 32 -12.50 -37.43 1.49
N THR A 33 -11.39 -38.19 1.55
CA THR A 33 -10.09 -37.63 1.95
C THR A 33 -9.53 -36.71 0.87
N GLU A 34 -9.70 -37.11 -0.39
CA GLU A 34 -9.27 -36.32 -1.54
C GLU A 34 -10.11 -35.05 -1.69
N LEU A 35 -11.43 -35.17 -1.57
CA LEU A 35 -12.34 -34.02 -1.56
C LEU A 35 -12.00 -33.04 -0.43
N ALA A 36 -11.80 -33.55 0.78
CA ALA A 36 -11.43 -32.70 1.93
C ALA A 36 -10.12 -31.99 1.72
N LYS A 37 -9.08 -32.66 1.20
CA LYS A 37 -7.78 -32.04 0.89
C LYS A 37 -7.91 -30.95 -0.16
N THR A 38 -8.62 -31.24 -1.26
CA THR A 38 -8.80 -30.29 -2.37
C THR A 38 -9.57 -29.06 -1.89
N SER A 39 -10.74 -29.27 -1.28
CA SER A 39 -11.59 -28.18 -0.78
C SER A 39 -10.89 -27.33 0.28
N TYR A 40 -10.12 -27.96 1.20
CA TYR A 40 -9.37 -27.24 2.21
C TYR A 40 -8.21 -26.43 1.60
N THR A 41 -7.53 -26.96 0.60
CA THR A 41 -6.45 -26.25 -0.10
C THR A 41 -7.00 -25.03 -0.85
N GLU A 42 -8.09 -25.18 -1.59
CA GLU A 42 -8.76 -24.09 -2.29
C GLU A 42 -9.26 -23.01 -1.32
N TYR A 43 -9.90 -23.42 -0.24
CA TYR A 43 -10.35 -22.50 0.82
C TYR A 43 -9.17 -21.76 1.47
N SER A 44 -8.09 -22.45 1.80
CA SER A 44 -6.89 -21.85 2.39
C SER A 44 -6.26 -20.82 1.45
N ARG A 45 -6.23 -21.13 0.14
CA ARG A 45 -5.76 -20.20 -0.89
C ARG A 45 -6.65 -18.96 -0.98
N TYR A 46 -7.97 -19.15 -1.02
CA TYR A 46 -8.94 -18.05 -1.07
C TYR A 46 -8.79 -17.12 0.14
N VAL A 47 -8.71 -17.67 1.35
CA VAL A 47 -8.52 -16.89 2.58
C VAL A 47 -7.17 -16.18 2.60
N ALA A 48 -6.11 -16.84 2.14
CA ALA A 48 -4.78 -16.23 2.09
C ALA A 48 -4.74 -15.04 1.12
N ALA A 49 -5.22 -15.24 -0.12
CA ALA A 49 -5.21 -14.19 -1.14
C ALA A 49 -6.25 -13.08 -0.87
N GLY A 50 -7.45 -13.43 -0.37
CA GLY A 50 -8.54 -12.49 -0.15
C GLY A 50 -8.40 -11.67 1.14
N ARG A 51 -7.76 -12.21 2.20
CA ARG A 51 -7.82 -11.61 3.54
C ARG A 51 -6.49 -11.52 4.27
N SER A 52 -5.65 -12.56 4.21
CA SER A 52 -4.53 -12.70 5.13
C SER A 52 -3.23 -12.14 4.59
N TYR A 53 -2.92 -12.38 3.32
CA TYR A 53 -1.67 -11.98 2.70
C TYR A 53 -1.84 -10.74 1.81
N PRO A 54 -0.88 -9.81 1.85
CA PRO A 54 -0.83 -8.71 0.89
C PRO A 54 -0.40 -9.21 -0.49
N GLN A 55 -0.83 -8.51 -1.54
CA GLN A 55 -0.34 -8.75 -2.89
C GLN A 55 1.11 -8.28 -3.03
N VAL A 56 1.90 -9.03 -3.79
CA VAL A 56 3.33 -8.75 -3.97
C VAL A 56 3.61 -7.43 -4.68
N ILE A 57 2.67 -6.94 -5.48
CA ILE A 57 2.83 -5.73 -6.31
C ILE A 57 2.68 -4.47 -5.46
N ASP A 58 1.56 -4.30 -4.76
CA ASP A 58 1.22 -3.07 -4.02
C ASP A 58 1.34 -3.21 -2.49
N GLY A 59 1.65 -4.40 -2.01
CA GLY A 59 1.72 -4.68 -0.59
C GLY A 59 0.39 -4.51 0.16
N ALA A 60 -0.74 -4.42 -0.57
CA ALA A 60 -2.06 -4.26 0.01
C ALA A 60 -2.81 -5.58 0.09
N LYS A 61 -3.52 -5.81 1.19
CA LYS A 61 -4.58 -6.83 1.24
C LYS A 61 -5.76 -6.35 0.39
N SER A 62 -6.55 -7.28 -0.15
CA SER A 62 -7.69 -6.95 -1.03
C SER A 62 -8.64 -5.92 -0.39
N SER A 63 -8.95 -6.06 0.90
CA SER A 63 -9.82 -5.10 1.61
C SER A 63 -9.25 -3.69 1.68
N TYR A 64 -7.93 -3.55 1.89
CA TYR A 64 -7.26 -2.25 1.91
C TYR A 64 -7.22 -1.60 0.52
N ARG A 65 -6.89 -2.39 -0.51
CA ARG A 65 -6.89 -1.92 -1.91
C ARG A 65 -8.26 -1.40 -2.30
N ARG A 66 -9.31 -2.17 -2.04
CA ARG A 66 -10.70 -1.82 -2.34
C ARG A 66 -11.18 -0.60 -1.56
N ALA A 67 -10.79 -0.46 -0.28
CA ALA A 67 -11.09 0.72 0.52
C ALA A 67 -10.42 1.97 -0.04
N ILE A 68 -9.11 1.92 -0.34
CA ILE A 68 -8.37 3.04 -0.93
C ILE A 68 -8.96 3.42 -2.30
N TYR A 69 -9.19 2.43 -3.17
CA TYR A 69 -9.76 2.67 -4.50
C TYR A 69 -11.18 3.25 -4.43
N GLY A 70 -12.05 2.68 -3.59
CA GLY A 70 -13.40 3.18 -3.40
C GLY A 70 -13.43 4.62 -2.89
N MET A 71 -12.63 4.93 -1.88
CA MET A 71 -12.50 6.30 -1.37
C MET A 71 -11.96 7.25 -2.45
N TYR A 72 -10.94 6.85 -3.20
CA TYR A 72 -10.41 7.67 -4.30
C TYR A 72 -11.48 8.02 -5.33
N LYS A 73 -12.33 7.06 -5.71
CA LYS A 73 -13.39 7.26 -6.71
C LYS A 73 -14.58 8.07 -6.17
N GLY A 74 -14.89 7.99 -4.89
CA GLY A 74 -16.13 8.51 -4.33
C GLY A 74 -15.98 9.73 -3.41
N GLN A 75 -14.85 9.88 -2.73
CA GLN A 75 -14.68 10.98 -1.79
C GLN A 75 -14.42 12.32 -2.48
N GLY A 76 -14.94 13.39 -1.86
CA GLY A 76 -14.58 14.77 -2.22
C GLY A 76 -13.42 15.30 -1.39
N GLN A 77 -13.26 16.63 -1.40
CA GLN A 77 -12.23 17.33 -0.61
C GLN A 77 -12.59 17.47 0.88
N LYS A 78 -13.85 17.30 1.25
CA LYS A 78 -14.30 17.40 2.64
C LYS A 78 -14.17 16.07 3.37
N LYS A 79 -13.93 16.14 4.69
CA LYS A 79 -14.02 14.97 5.56
C LYS A 79 -15.46 14.48 5.63
N MET A 80 -15.63 13.17 5.66
CA MET A 80 -16.91 12.48 5.74
C MET A 80 -16.88 11.48 6.89
N LYS A 81 -18.05 11.05 7.38
CA LYS A 81 -18.14 9.96 8.36
C LYS A 81 -17.51 8.69 7.80
N VAL A 82 -16.83 7.92 8.64
CA VAL A 82 -16.24 6.65 8.21
C VAL A 82 -17.30 5.70 7.67
N ALA A 83 -18.51 5.72 8.24
CA ALA A 83 -19.63 4.96 7.72
C ALA A 83 -20.00 5.33 6.27
N GLU A 84 -19.95 6.62 5.91
CA GLU A 84 -20.18 7.09 4.54
C GLU A 84 -19.01 6.72 3.61
N LEU A 85 -17.77 6.88 4.08
CA LEU A 85 -16.57 6.47 3.31
C LEU A 85 -16.59 4.97 2.99
N SER A 86 -17.10 4.15 3.91
CA SER A 86 -17.21 2.71 3.72
C SER A 86 -18.14 2.36 2.55
N ALA A 87 -19.19 3.17 2.31
CA ALA A 87 -20.12 2.94 1.21
C ALA A 87 -19.44 2.99 -0.18
N PHE A 88 -18.39 3.78 -0.34
CA PHE A 88 -17.65 3.84 -1.62
C PHE A 88 -16.88 2.56 -1.94
N ALA A 89 -16.52 1.77 -0.93
CA ALA A 89 -15.82 0.50 -1.13
C ALA A 89 -16.77 -0.70 -1.32
N LEU A 90 -18.05 -0.58 -0.93
CA LEU A 90 -19.03 -1.66 -1.04
C LEU A 90 -19.18 -2.25 -2.45
N PRO A 91 -19.13 -1.45 -3.54
CA PRO A 91 -19.22 -1.99 -4.90
C PRO A 91 -18.07 -2.94 -5.28
N TYR A 92 -17.00 -2.95 -4.49
CA TYR A 92 -15.79 -3.74 -4.74
C TYR A 92 -15.54 -4.79 -3.66
N HIS A 93 -16.09 -4.62 -2.45
CA HIS A 93 -15.81 -5.49 -1.31
C HIS A 93 -17.07 -6.16 -0.77
N PRO A 94 -17.15 -7.52 -0.77
CA PRO A 94 -18.38 -8.26 -0.43
C PRO A 94 -18.75 -8.24 1.06
N HIS A 95 -17.86 -7.75 1.95
CA HIS A 95 -18.06 -7.76 3.39
C HIS A 95 -18.09 -6.33 3.99
N PRO A 96 -19.25 -5.66 3.99
CA PRO A 96 -19.34 -4.25 4.36
C PRO A 96 -18.84 -3.92 5.77
N THR A 97 -19.11 -4.79 6.75
CA THR A 97 -18.70 -4.56 8.15
C THR A 97 -17.18 -4.53 8.36
N SER A 98 -16.41 -5.15 7.48
CA SER A 98 -14.95 -5.14 7.56
C SER A 98 -14.33 -3.85 7.00
N VAL A 99 -15.04 -3.14 6.13
CA VAL A 99 -14.51 -1.95 5.43
C VAL A 99 -14.28 -0.79 6.39
N SER A 100 -15.23 -0.51 7.28
CA SER A 100 -15.07 0.54 8.31
C SER A 100 -13.82 0.31 9.15
N GLY A 101 -13.59 -0.94 9.59
CA GLY A 101 -12.40 -1.30 10.36
C GLY A 101 -11.10 -1.07 9.59
N VAL A 102 -11.07 -1.41 8.30
CA VAL A 102 -9.90 -1.14 7.44
C VAL A 102 -9.65 0.35 7.29
N ILE A 103 -10.68 1.17 7.05
CA ILE A 103 -10.55 2.62 6.93
C ILE A 103 -10.01 3.22 8.25
N ILE A 104 -10.51 2.76 9.39
CA ILE A 104 -10.04 3.18 10.71
C ILE A 104 -8.55 2.86 10.86
N GLN A 105 -8.12 1.64 10.52
CA GLN A 105 -6.71 1.23 10.59
C GLN A 105 -5.79 2.10 9.73
N LEU A 106 -6.25 2.59 8.58
CA LEU A 106 -5.46 3.52 7.75
C LEU A 106 -5.23 4.88 8.42
N GLY A 107 -6.05 5.26 9.40
CA GLY A 107 -6.02 6.55 10.10
C GLY A 107 -5.63 6.49 11.58
N GLU A 108 -5.32 5.33 12.15
CA GLU A 108 -4.96 5.17 13.57
C GLU A 108 -3.84 6.12 14.02
N ALA A 109 -3.92 6.53 15.29
CA ALA A 109 -2.96 7.49 15.85
C ALA A 109 -1.53 6.93 15.91
N GLY A 110 -1.37 5.63 16.15
CA GLY A 110 -0.09 4.92 16.24
C GLY A 110 0.61 4.67 14.90
N ASN A 111 -0.03 4.94 13.78
CA ASN A 111 0.55 4.71 12.45
C ASN A 111 1.81 5.54 12.21
N LYS A 112 2.85 4.90 11.65
CA LYS A 112 4.11 5.56 11.24
C LYS A 112 3.85 6.61 10.17
N LEU A 113 2.93 6.31 9.25
CA LEU A 113 2.35 7.25 8.31
C LEU A 113 0.85 7.07 8.28
N LYS A 114 0.11 8.11 8.66
CA LYS A 114 -1.33 8.14 8.51
C LYS A 114 -1.70 8.38 7.06
N LEU A 115 -2.56 7.53 6.52
CA LEU A 115 -3.06 7.66 5.16
C LEU A 115 -4.39 8.43 5.09
N MET A 116 -4.97 8.73 6.24
CA MET A 116 -6.20 9.49 6.36
C MET A 116 -5.96 10.84 7.04
N ASP A 117 -6.63 11.88 6.56
CA ASP A 117 -6.82 13.12 7.30
C ASP A 117 -7.99 12.91 8.28
N THR A 118 -7.68 12.79 9.55
CA THR A 118 -8.60 12.31 10.57
C THR A 118 -9.21 13.42 11.41
N GLN A 119 -10.44 13.20 11.94
CA GLN A 119 -11.10 14.01 12.97
C GLN A 119 -11.86 13.09 13.92
N GLY A 120 -11.71 13.33 15.23
CA GLY A 120 -12.22 12.46 16.28
C GLY A 120 -11.21 11.42 16.75
N ASN A 121 -11.66 10.45 17.56
CA ASN A 121 -10.82 9.38 18.09
C ASN A 121 -10.80 8.17 17.15
N TRP A 122 -9.71 8.01 16.42
CA TRP A 122 -9.46 6.89 15.49
C TRP A 122 -8.76 5.68 16.14
N GLY A 123 -8.59 5.72 17.45
CA GLY A 123 -7.91 4.65 18.18
C GLY A 123 -6.38 4.66 18.01
N ASP A 124 -5.78 3.73 18.72
CA ASP A 124 -4.34 3.46 18.67
C ASP A 124 -4.11 2.02 19.14
N SER A 125 -4.01 1.11 18.21
CA SER A 125 -3.84 -0.32 18.51
C SER A 125 -2.55 -0.62 19.25
N SER A 126 -1.50 0.20 19.06
CA SER A 126 -0.22 0.03 19.79
C SER A 126 -0.34 0.29 21.28
N ARG A 127 -1.35 1.04 21.71
CA ARG A 127 -1.66 1.38 23.11
C ARG A 127 -2.92 0.70 23.64
N GLY A 128 -3.58 -0.10 22.82
CA GLY A 128 -4.86 -0.72 23.20
C GLY A 128 -6.04 0.28 23.29
N VAL A 129 -5.94 1.44 22.64
CA VAL A 129 -7.02 2.44 22.62
C VAL A 129 -7.95 2.14 21.45
N GLU A 130 -9.20 1.84 21.74
CA GLU A 130 -10.22 1.60 20.72
C GLU A 130 -10.65 2.88 20.01
N ALA A 131 -10.98 2.76 18.74
CA ALA A 131 -11.58 3.85 17.98
C ALA A 131 -13.04 4.08 18.42
N SER A 132 -13.50 5.31 18.31
CA SER A 132 -14.94 5.61 18.40
C SER A 132 -15.70 4.96 17.24
N ALA A 133 -17.00 4.72 17.40
CA ALA A 133 -17.82 4.15 16.34
C ALA A 133 -17.73 5.00 15.04
N ASP A 134 -17.78 4.34 13.91
CA ASP A 134 -17.59 4.87 12.55
C ASP A 134 -18.52 6.06 12.21
N ARG A 135 -19.70 6.11 12.84
CA ARG A 135 -20.67 7.22 12.72
C ARG A 135 -20.25 8.52 13.44
N TYR A 136 -19.25 8.47 14.34
CA TYR A 136 -18.80 9.63 15.12
C TYR A 136 -17.46 10.21 14.66
N ILE A 137 -16.68 9.46 13.91
CA ILE A 137 -15.37 9.87 13.42
C ILE A 137 -15.45 10.22 11.94
N GLU A 138 -14.66 11.23 11.55
CA GLU A 138 -14.64 11.75 10.19
C GLU A 138 -13.23 11.71 9.63
N GLY A 139 -13.13 11.47 8.33
CA GLY A 139 -11.86 11.51 7.63
C GLY A 139 -12.01 11.60 6.12
N ARG A 140 -10.89 11.65 5.46
CA ARG A 140 -10.73 11.48 4.02
C ARG A 140 -9.37 10.86 3.73
N LEU A 141 -9.24 10.21 2.59
CA LEU A 141 -7.92 9.77 2.11
C LEU A 141 -7.06 11.02 1.89
N SER A 142 -5.90 11.09 2.55
CA SER A 142 -5.04 12.28 2.51
C SER A 142 -4.49 12.52 1.10
N ASP A 143 -4.13 13.76 0.79
CA ASP A 143 -3.53 14.10 -0.50
C ASP A 143 -2.21 13.36 -0.72
N LEU A 144 -1.44 13.15 0.34
CA LEU A 144 -0.22 12.35 0.29
C LEU A 144 -0.51 10.88 -0.02
N ALA A 145 -1.53 10.29 0.61
CA ALA A 145 -1.94 8.92 0.31
C ALA A 145 -2.43 8.77 -1.14
N GLN A 146 -3.19 9.75 -1.66
CA GLN A 146 -3.59 9.74 -3.07
C GLN A 146 -2.38 9.78 -4.01
N LYS A 147 -1.38 10.62 -3.72
CA LYS A 147 -0.13 10.65 -4.50
C LYS A 147 0.67 9.34 -4.42
N LEU A 148 0.68 8.70 -3.25
CA LEU A 148 1.45 7.47 -3.03
C LEU A 148 0.80 6.23 -3.64
N PHE A 149 -0.53 6.18 -3.71
CA PHE A 149 -1.27 4.95 -4.06
C PHE A 149 -2.18 5.09 -5.28
N CYS A 150 -2.55 6.30 -5.67
CA CYS A 150 -3.55 6.53 -6.70
C CYS A 150 -3.03 7.33 -7.91
N ASP A 151 -1.77 7.77 -7.91
CA ASP A 151 -1.18 8.41 -9.09
C ASP A 151 -1.20 7.42 -10.27
N SER A 152 -1.85 7.80 -11.36
CA SER A 152 -2.03 6.94 -12.54
C SER A 152 -2.94 5.71 -12.38
N ILE A 153 -3.76 5.64 -11.32
CA ILE A 153 -4.66 4.50 -11.07
C ILE A 153 -5.67 4.28 -12.22
N GLU A 154 -6.03 5.32 -12.95
CA GLU A 154 -6.95 5.25 -14.10
C GLU A 154 -6.34 4.53 -15.31
N TYR A 155 -5.02 4.37 -15.30
CA TYR A 155 -4.25 3.66 -16.32
C TYR A 155 -3.78 2.28 -15.83
N ALA A 156 -4.15 1.89 -14.62
CA ALA A 156 -3.84 0.60 -14.04
C ALA A 156 -4.57 -0.53 -14.78
N GLU A 157 -3.98 -1.72 -14.75
CA GLU A 157 -4.64 -2.94 -15.26
C GLU A 157 -5.89 -3.24 -14.43
N MET A 158 -7.06 -3.28 -15.08
CA MET A 158 -8.33 -3.59 -14.45
C MET A 158 -8.65 -5.08 -14.59
N VAL A 159 -9.15 -5.68 -13.54
CA VAL A 159 -9.57 -7.08 -13.49
C VAL A 159 -11.05 -7.17 -13.09
N PRO A 160 -11.75 -8.27 -13.44
CA PRO A 160 -13.10 -8.52 -12.92
C PRO A 160 -13.07 -8.50 -11.38
N GLY A 161 -13.99 -7.74 -10.79
CA GLY A 161 -14.12 -7.68 -9.34
C GLY A 161 -14.83 -8.92 -8.80
N GLU A 162 -14.76 -9.10 -7.50
CA GLU A 162 -15.45 -10.21 -6.79
C GLU A 162 -16.98 -10.01 -6.78
N ILE A 163 -17.45 -8.76 -6.95
CA ILE A 163 -18.86 -8.43 -7.13
C ILE A 163 -19.07 -8.04 -8.60
N ASP A 164 -19.70 -6.92 -8.88
CA ASP A 164 -20.13 -6.58 -10.24
C ASP A 164 -19.24 -5.57 -10.96
N LYS A 165 -18.36 -4.88 -10.23
CA LYS A 165 -17.55 -3.80 -10.80
C LYS A 165 -16.09 -4.22 -10.98
N PRO A 166 -15.48 -3.87 -12.11
CA PRO A 166 -14.05 -4.09 -12.29
C PRO A 166 -13.26 -3.27 -11.27
N GLU A 167 -12.18 -3.86 -10.77
CA GLU A 167 -11.27 -3.26 -9.81
C GLU A 167 -9.83 -3.28 -10.33
N PRO A 168 -8.92 -2.39 -9.84
CA PRO A 168 -7.53 -2.46 -10.24
C PRO A 168 -6.89 -3.74 -9.70
N LYS A 169 -6.13 -4.43 -10.55
CA LYS A 169 -5.34 -5.61 -10.18
C LYS A 169 -4.43 -5.32 -8.98
N ALA A 170 -3.82 -4.14 -8.99
CA ALA A 170 -3.03 -3.58 -7.89
C ALA A 170 -3.09 -2.06 -7.94
N LEU A 171 -2.84 -1.40 -6.80
CA LEU A 171 -2.63 0.05 -6.78
C LEU A 171 -1.26 0.38 -7.42
N PRO A 172 -1.14 1.48 -8.18
CA PRO A 172 0.16 1.99 -8.62
C PRO A 172 0.91 2.64 -7.44
N ALA A 173 1.19 1.82 -6.43
CA ALA A 173 1.76 2.25 -5.17
C ALA A 173 3.26 2.55 -5.32
N TYR A 174 3.71 3.75 -4.98
CA TYR A 174 5.14 4.08 -4.95
C TYR A 174 5.89 3.35 -3.82
N ILE A 175 5.20 2.97 -2.76
CA ILE A 175 5.73 2.12 -1.69
C ILE A 175 4.67 1.07 -1.35
N PRO A 176 5.02 -0.23 -1.25
CA PRO A 176 4.09 -1.26 -0.83
C PRO A 176 3.50 -0.97 0.55
N LEU A 177 2.17 -0.99 0.64
CA LEU A 177 1.42 -0.54 1.81
C LEU A 177 1.84 -1.25 3.10
N CYS A 178 2.08 -2.57 3.02
CA CYS A 178 2.43 -3.40 4.19
C CYS A 178 3.72 -2.98 4.88
N PHE A 179 4.66 -2.33 4.19
CA PHE A 179 5.92 -1.91 4.80
C PHE A 179 5.84 -0.58 5.54
N ILE A 180 4.77 0.19 5.35
CA ILE A 180 4.62 1.51 5.98
C ILE A 180 4.31 1.36 7.47
N ASN A 181 3.25 0.63 7.78
CA ASN A 181 2.76 0.45 9.15
C ASN A 181 2.89 -1.01 9.64
N GLY A 182 3.55 -1.87 8.86
CA GLY A 182 3.58 -3.30 9.09
C GLY A 182 2.30 -4.00 8.59
N SER A 183 2.30 -5.33 8.61
CA SER A 183 1.13 -6.14 8.30
C SER A 183 1.22 -7.50 8.96
N SER A 184 0.12 -7.94 9.57
CA SER A 184 0.01 -9.27 10.17
C SER A 184 -1.23 -10.00 9.63
N GLY A 185 -1.20 -11.32 9.68
CA GLY A 185 -2.34 -12.13 9.22
C GLY A 185 -2.20 -13.59 9.61
N ILE A 186 -3.32 -14.21 9.92
CA ILE A 186 -3.39 -15.63 10.29
C ILE A 186 -4.24 -16.34 9.22
N PRO A 187 -3.61 -16.90 8.19
CA PRO A 187 -4.32 -17.69 7.19
C PRO A 187 -4.63 -19.09 7.70
N SER A 188 -5.63 -19.73 7.14
CA SER A 188 -5.94 -21.13 7.42
C SER A 188 -4.94 -22.04 6.70
N GLY A 189 -4.29 -22.94 7.43
CA GLY A 189 -3.38 -23.94 6.87
C GLY A 189 -2.06 -23.45 6.26
N LEU A 190 -1.76 -22.16 6.36
CA LEU A 190 -0.55 -21.54 5.85
C LEU A 190 0.22 -20.79 6.95
N PRO A 191 1.50 -20.46 6.77
CA PRO A 191 2.29 -19.75 7.76
C PRO A 191 1.71 -18.38 8.11
N THR A 192 1.76 -18.03 9.40
CA THR A 192 1.34 -16.72 9.89
C THR A 192 2.18 -15.62 9.25
N LEU A 193 1.50 -14.60 8.73
CA LEU A 193 2.12 -13.40 8.22
C LEU A 193 2.55 -12.48 9.37
N ASN A 194 3.75 -11.98 9.31
CA ASN A 194 4.21 -10.85 10.11
C ASN A 194 5.27 -10.08 9.32
N ILE A 195 4.88 -8.89 8.84
CA ILE A 195 5.75 -7.98 8.09
C ILE A 195 6.04 -6.78 8.99
N PRO A 196 7.33 -6.46 9.26
CA PRO A 196 7.67 -5.31 10.07
C PRO A 196 7.40 -3.99 9.33
N PRO A 197 7.06 -2.91 10.05
CA PRO A 197 7.16 -1.58 9.49
C PRO A 197 8.63 -1.25 9.21
N ILE A 198 8.87 -0.61 8.06
CA ILE A 198 10.22 -0.29 7.56
C ILE A 198 10.35 1.24 7.45
N ASP A 199 11.57 1.75 7.63
CA ASP A 199 11.90 3.16 7.40
C ASP A 199 11.48 3.62 6.00
N ILE A 200 10.47 4.48 5.97
CA ILE A 200 9.89 4.97 4.73
C ILE A 200 10.92 5.74 3.90
N LEU A 201 11.73 6.59 4.51
CA LEU A 201 12.75 7.36 3.79
C LEU A 201 13.87 6.46 3.26
N GLY A 202 14.27 5.46 4.06
CA GLY A 202 15.20 4.41 3.61
C GLY A 202 14.64 3.56 2.46
N MET A 203 13.33 3.29 2.45
CA MET A 203 12.68 2.63 1.30
C MET A 203 12.78 3.50 0.04
N PHE A 204 12.50 4.80 0.12
CA PHE A 204 12.69 5.70 -1.02
C PHE A 204 14.12 5.67 -1.55
N ASP A 205 15.13 5.68 -0.67
CA ASP A 205 16.54 5.58 -1.07
C ASP A 205 16.82 4.27 -1.80
N TYR A 206 16.28 3.17 -1.31
CA TYR A 206 16.43 1.87 -1.93
C TYR A 206 15.82 1.81 -3.34
N TYR A 207 14.61 2.36 -3.52
CA TYR A 207 13.96 2.44 -4.82
C TYR A 207 14.73 3.34 -5.80
N ILE A 208 15.19 4.50 -5.35
CA ILE A 208 16.00 5.42 -6.16
C ILE A 208 17.31 4.74 -6.60
N ASP A 209 17.94 3.96 -5.73
CA ASP A 209 19.17 3.25 -6.06
C ASP A 209 18.92 2.18 -7.12
N VAL A 210 17.89 1.33 -6.97
CA VAL A 210 17.50 0.34 -7.99
C VAL A 210 17.19 1.00 -9.33
N LEU A 211 16.39 2.06 -9.34
CA LEU A 211 15.98 2.76 -10.55
C LEU A 211 17.17 3.43 -11.26
N SER A 212 18.10 3.99 -10.49
CA SER A 212 19.32 4.64 -11.04
C SER A 212 20.24 3.66 -11.76
N HIS A 213 20.25 2.39 -11.36
CA HIS A 213 21.02 1.34 -12.04
C HIS A 213 20.30 0.75 -13.26
N LYS A 214 19.03 1.08 -13.47
CA LYS A 214 18.19 0.58 -14.60
C LYS A 214 18.17 -0.95 -14.72
N ASP A 215 18.45 -1.65 -13.63
CA ASP A 215 18.43 -3.11 -13.53
C ASP A 215 17.64 -3.56 -12.31
N LEU A 216 16.53 -4.20 -12.54
CA LEU A 216 15.64 -4.71 -11.47
C LEU A 216 16.22 -5.93 -10.73
N ASN A 217 17.35 -6.49 -11.18
CA ASN A 217 18.07 -7.55 -10.47
C ASN A 217 19.19 -6.96 -9.59
N TYR A 218 19.52 -5.69 -9.77
CA TYR A 218 20.47 -5.00 -8.89
C TYR A 218 19.90 -4.89 -7.47
N VAL A 219 20.64 -5.38 -6.50
CA VAL A 219 20.28 -5.34 -5.08
C VAL A 219 21.15 -4.31 -4.37
N PRO A 220 20.59 -3.19 -3.91
CA PRO A 220 21.32 -2.18 -3.16
C PRO A 220 22.04 -2.77 -1.94
N LYS A 221 23.25 -2.30 -1.67
CA LYS A 221 24.03 -2.70 -0.48
C LYS A 221 23.40 -2.18 0.81
N LYS A 222 22.84 -0.97 0.78
CA LYS A 222 22.18 -0.35 1.91
C LYS A 222 20.71 -0.76 1.93
N VAL A 223 20.33 -1.57 2.91
CA VAL A 223 18.93 -1.93 3.14
C VAL A 223 18.25 -0.92 4.07
N PRO A 224 16.94 -0.65 3.91
CA PRO A 224 16.20 0.20 4.83
C PRO A 224 16.12 -0.44 6.22
N LEU A 225 16.12 0.36 7.27
CA LEU A 225 16.08 -0.09 8.66
C LEU A 225 14.64 -0.42 9.11
N PRO A 226 14.46 -1.23 10.16
CA PRO A 226 13.14 -1.42 10.76
C PRO A 226 12.69 -0.14 11.48
N ASN A 227 11.38 0.13 11.47
CA ASN A 227 10.77 1.28 12.14
C ASN A 227 9.92 0.83 13.34
N LEU A 228 10.56 0.25 14.36
CA LEU A 228 9.88 -0.41 15.48
C LEU A 228 9.66 0.49 16.69
N GLU A 229 10.33 1.65 16.79
CA GLU A 229 10.27 2.57 17.95
C GLU A 229 10.63 1.94 19.31
N ILE A 230 11.36 0.83 19.30
CA ILE A 230 11.85 0.08 20.46
C ILE A 230 13.34 -0.17 20.31
N ASP A 231 13.99 -0.66 21.37
CA ASP A 231 15.39 -1.06 21.30
C ASP A 231 15.50 -2.45 20.64
N VAL A 232 16.36 -2.57 19.64
CA VAL A 232 16.67 -3.83 18.97
C VAL A 232 17.98 -4.35 19.54
N LEU A 233 17.93 -5.50 20.19
CA LEU A 233 19.09 -6.18 20.80
C LEU A 233 19.80 -7.12 19.84
N SER A 234 19.15 -7.48 18.74
CA SER A 234 19.73 -8.30 17.66
C SER A 234 20.78 -7.53 16.89
N LYS A 235 21.71 -8.27 16.29
CA LYS A 235 22.72 -7.71 15.39
C LYS A 235 22.09 -7.26 14.07
N LYS A 236 22.80 -6.38 13.36
CA LYS A 236 22.37 -5.90 12.05
C LYS A 236 22.22 -7.05 11.05
N GLU A 237 23.05 -8.08 11.13
CA GLU A 237 23.03 -9.25 10.26
C GLU A 237 21.71 -10.04 10.35
N ASP A 238 21.07 -10.03 11.54
CA ASP A 238 19.76 -10.65 11.73
C ASP A 238 18.69 -9.90 10.93
N TRP A 239 18.75 -8.57 10.95
CA TRP A 239 17.87 -7.74 10.14
C TRP A 239 18.13 -7.91 8.63
N ASP A 240 19.39 -7.88 8.22
CA ASP A 240 19.78 -8.09 6.82
C ASP A 240 19.28 -9.45 6.32
N THR A 241 19.29 -10.47 7.17
CA THR A 241 18.74 -11.80 6.88
C THR A 241 17.24 -11.75 6.65
N ILE A 242 16.50 -11.04 7.50
CA ILE A 242 15.04 -10.85 7.33
C ILE A 242 14.73 -10.18 5.99
N ILE A 243 15.41 -9.10 5.67
CA ILE A 243 15.22 -8.36 4.40
C ILE A 243 15.57 -9.23 3.17
N LYS A 244 16.66 -9.99 3.25
CA LYS A 244 17.12 -10.84 2.14
C LYS A 244 16.27 -12.08 1.93
N THR A 245 15.80 -12.71 3.00
CA THR A 245 15.12 -14.00 2.94
C THR A 245 13.62 -13.91 3.15
N GLY A 246 13.12 -12.84 3.74
CA GLY A 246 11.73 -12.70 4.17
C GLY A 246 11.41 -13.39 5.49
N LYS A 247 12.40 -13.95 6.21
CA LYS A 247 12.18 -14.68 7.47
C LYS A 247 13.31 -14.49 8.45
N GLY A 248 12.97 -14.35 9.72
CA GLY A 248 13.92 -14.26 10.84
C GLY A 248 13.28 -13.75 12.11
N SER A 249 14.09 -13.57 13.16
CA SER A 249 13.62 -13.06 14.45
C SER A 249 14.54 -11.97 14.96
N LEU A 250 13.96 -10.97 15.61
CA LEU A 250 14.70 -9.93 16.32
C LEU A 250 14.41 -10.02 17.82
N LYS A 251 15.45 -9.91 18.63
CA LYS A 251 15.31 -9.64 20.04
C LYS A 251 15.09 -8.15 20.24
N ILE A 252 14.09 -7.79 21.03
CA ILE A 252 13.67 -6.42 21.27
C ILE A 252 13.50 -6.17 22.77
N ALA A 253 13.69 -4.92 23.18
CA ALA A 253 13.52 -4.48 24.55
C ALA A 253 12.77 -3.15 24.60
N PRO A 254 12.09 -2.85 25.73
CA PRO A 254 11.48 -1.53 25.92
C PRO A 254 12.55 -0.45 26.01
N ARG A 255 12.23 0.77 25.57
CA ARG A 255 13.03 1.94 25.92
C ARG A 255 12.74 2.35 27.35
N MET A 256 13.72 2.22 28.20
CA MET A 256 13.61 2.50 29.63
C MET A 256 14.82 3.30 30.10
N GLU A 257 14.59 4.21 31.01
CA GLU A 257 15.65 4.96 31.70
C GLU A 257 15.40 5.04 33.19
N ILE A 258 16.46 5.18 33.96
CA ILE A 258 16.41 5.48 35.39
C ILE A 258 17.15 6.81 35.62
N ASP A 259 16.47 7.76 36.23
CA ASP A 259 17.02 9.09 36.46
C ASP A 259 17.86 9.16 37.76
N LYS A 260 18.40 10.34 38.04
CA LYS A 260 19.22 10.60 39.26
C LYS A 260 18.41 10.48 40.54
N ASN A 261 17.09 10.59 40.47
CA ASN A 261 16.17 10.44 41.60
C ASN A 261 15.70 9.00 41.79
N ASN A 262 16.27 8.07 41.01
CA ASN A 262 15.85 6.66 40.96
C ASN A 262 14.40 6.47 40.49
N VAL A 263 13.91 7.34 39.60
CA VAL A 263 12.62 7.18 38.91
C VAL A 263 12.86 6.39 37.62
N ILE A 264 12.11 5.30 37.44
CA ILE A 264 12.14 4.51 36.20
C ILE A 264 11.06 5.02 35.29
N THR A 265 11.45 5.41 34.07
CA THR A 265 10.52 5.82 33.04
C THR A 265 10.60 4.83 31.86
N ILE A 266 9.46 4.32 31.40
CA ILE A 266 9.33 3.45 30.22
C ILE A 266 8.63 4.26 29.13
N THR A 267 9.32 4.43 28.00
CA THR A 267 8.83 5.27 26.88
C THR A 267 8.40 4.48 25.65
N SER A 268 8.66 3.17 25.63
CA SER A 268 8.11 2.28 24.59
C SER A 268 7.98 0.86 25.11
N LEU A 269 7.09 0.09 24.50
CA LEU A 269 6.87 -1.31 24.82
C LEU A 269 6.95 -2.17 23.56
N PRO A 270 7.49 -3.39 23.67
CA PRO A 270 7.30 -4.41 22.65
C PRO A 270 5.80 -4.64 22.40
N GLU A 271 5.41 -4.77 21.14
CA GLU A 271 4.00 -4.94 20.71
C GLU A 271 3.25 -6.04 21.44
N THR A 272 3.96 -7.07 21.94
CA THR A 272 3.39 -8.18 22.69
C THR A 272 3.19 -7.88 24.18
N LYS A 273 3.55 -6.68 24.64
CA LYS A 273 3.62 -6.30 26.06
C LYS A 273 2.83 -5.01 26.31
N GLY A 274 1.57 -5.12 26.63
CA GLY A 274 0.71 -3.97 26.99
C GLY A 274 0.80 -3.57 28.46
N THR A 275 0.10 -2.50 28.83
CA THR A 275 0.03 -1.93 30.19
C THR A 275 -0.33 -2.98 31.25
N ASP A 276 -1.30 -3.84 30.96
CA ASP A 276 -1.72 -4.91 31.87
C ASP A 276 -0.61 -5.94 32.14
N HIS A 277 0.22 -6.19 31.13
CA HIS A 277 1.35 -7.09 31.29
C HIS A 277 2.42 -6.50 32.21
N ILE A 278 2.72 -5.20 32.06
CA ILE A 278 3.62 -4.48 32.97
C ILE A 278 3.05 -4.49 34.37
N ARG A 279 1.80 -4.16 34.56
CA ARG A 279 1.12 -4.17 35.85
C ARG A 279 1.22 -5.55 36.51
N LYS A 280 0.93 -6.63 35.79
CA LYS A 280 1.08 -8.00 36.29
C LYS A 280 2.50 -8.36 36.65
N ILE A 281 3.52 -7.85 35.95
CA ILE A 281 4.92 -8.04 36.32
C ILE A 281 5.22 -7.30 37.64
N ILE A 282 4.78 -6.05 37.76
CA ILE A 282 4.96 -5.25 38.97
C ILE A 282 4.25 -5.93 40.16
N GLU A 283 3.03 -6.38 39.97
CA GLU A 283 2.24 -7.08 41.01
C GLU A 283 2.86 -8.38 41.47
N LYS A 284 3.41 -9.18 40.56
CA LYS A 284 4.04 -10.47 40.90
C LYS A 284 5.44 -10.35 41.47
N GLU A 285 6.23 -9.41 40.96
CA GLU A 285 7.67 -9.36 41.21
C GLU A 285 8.05 -8.26 42.18
N ILE A 286 7.20 -7.26 42.32
CA ILE A 286 7.48 -6.03 42.97
C ILE A 286 6.25 -5.68 43.79
N LEU A 287 6.32 -5.97 44.95
CA LEU A 287 5.60 -5.44 46.06
C LEU A 287 4.98 -4.09 45.69
N LEU A 288 3.77 -4.07 45.20
CA LEU A 288 2.98 -2.85 44.84
C LEU A 288 3.00 -1.81 45.97
N ASP A 289 3.12 -2.27 47.20
CA ASP A 289 3.22 -1.39 48.36
C ASP A 289 4.58 -0.69 48.54
N LYS A 290 5.59 -1.01 47.68
CA LYS A 290 6.93 -0.42 47.74
C LYS A 290 7.22 0.55 46.61
N VAL A 291 6.45 0.48 45.54
CA VAL A 291 6.57 1.36 44.37
C VAL A 291 5.21 1.94 44.00
N ASP A 292 5.23 3.17 43.49
CA ASP A 292 4.12 3.84 42.85
C ASP A 292 4.24 3.69 41.34
N PHE A 293 3.19 3.22 40.68
CA PHE A 293 3.14 3.04 39.24
C PHE A 293 2.08 3.95 38.63
N ARG A 294 2.51 4.85 37.74
CA ARG A 294 1.62 5.78 37.04
C ARG A 294 1.70 5.60 35.53
N ASP A 295 0.56 5.58 34.89
CA ASP A 295 0.43 5.67 33.45
C ASP A 295 0.20 7.14 33.08
N GLU A 296 1.24 7.79 32.60
CA GLU A 296 1.25 9.19 32.15
C GLU A 296 1.22 9.27 30.61
N SER A 297 0.86 8.17 29.93
CA SER A 297 0.81 8.12 28.49
C SER A 297 -0.23 9.09 27.93
N ALA A 298 0.20 9.93 26.96
CA ALA A 298 -0.69 10.86 26.23
C ALA A 298 -0.59 10.59 24.72
N LYS A 299 0.33 11.27 24.02
CA LYS A 299 0.65 10.98 22.61
C LYS A 299 1.69 9.89 22.47
N GLU A 300 2.56 9.75 23.46
CA GLU A 300 3.61 8.74 23.55
C GLU A 300 3.40 7.90 24.80
N VAL A 301 3.90 6.66 24.78
CA VAL A 301 3.90 5.79 25.95
C VAL A 301 4.80 6.42 27.03
N ARG A 302 4.29 6.56 28.24
CA ARG A 302 5.04 7.02 29.39
C ARG A 302 4.53 6.35 30.66
N TYR A 303 5.26 5.33 31.13
CA TYR A 303 5.00 4.71 32.41
C TYR A 303 6.07 5.14 33.38
N VAL A 304 5.66 5.59 34.54
CA VAL A 304 6.53 6.10 35.59
C VAL A 304 6.43 5.20 36.81
N ILE A 305 7.58 4.76 37.31
CA ILE A 305 7.68 3.91 38.51
C ILE A 305 8.59 4.61 39.51
N GLU A 306 8.04 4.94 40.67
CA GLU A 306 8.73 5.64 41.75
C GLU A 306 8.70 4.82 43.01
N LYS A 307 9.71 5.04 43.88
CA LYS A 307 9.76 4.43 45.18
C LYS A 307 8.74 5.07 46.13
N VAL A 308 7.94 4.27 46.82
CA VAL A 308 7.06 4.80 47.88
C VAL A 308 7.96 5.30 49.06
N PRO A 309 7.69 6.51 49.59
CA PRO A 309 8.43 7.04 50.73
C PRO A 309 8.52 6.02 51.88
N HIS A 310 9.67 5.96 52.55
CA HIS A 310 9.99 5.06 53.70
C HIS A 310 9.99 3.56 53.36
N LYS A 311 9.79 3.13 52.15
CA LYS A 311 9.92 1.71 51.74
C LYS A 311 11.32 1.44 51.17
N GLN A 312 11.87 0.25 51.48
CA GLN A 312 13.18 -0.15 50.97
C GLN A 312 13.01 -0.93 49.66
N VAL A 313 13.45 -0.33 48.54
CA VAL A 313 13.51 -0.94 47.21
C VAL A 313 14.79 -0.48 46.54
N ASP A 314 15.57 -1.41 46.01
CA ASP A 314 16.65 -1.09 45.09
C ASP A 314 16.07 -0.87 43.70
N MET A 315 15.94 0.41 43.30
CA MET A 315 15.36 0.80 42.03
C MET A 315 16.23 0.42 40.81
N LYS A 316 17.55 0.24 41.01
CA LYS A 316 18.46 -0.23 39.96
C LYS A 316 18.28 -1.71 39.69
N GLU A 317 18.19 -2.51 40.77
CA GLU A 317 17.85 -3.93 40.61
C GLU A 317 16.48 -4.12 39.98
N LEU A 318 15.50 -3.32 40.41
CA LEU A 318 14.17 -3.31 39.82
C LEU A 318 14.21 -2.98 38.32
N TYR A 319 14.93 -1.94 37.91
CA TYR A 319 15.14 -1.58 36.51
C TYR A 319 15.69 -2.77 35.71
N ASN A 320 16.77 -3.41 36.17
CA ASN A 320 17.37 -4.55 35.49
C ASN A 320 16.41 -5.73 35.34
N ARG A 321 15.64 -6.02 36.37
CA ARG A 321 14.63 -7.08 36.36
C ARG A 321 13.50 -6.79 35.39
N LEU A 322 12.96 -5.57 35.39
CA LEU A 322 11.93 -5.13 34.43
C LEU A 322 12.45 -5.17 33.02
N TYR A 323 13.64 -4.61 32.78
CA TYR A 323 14.24 -4.60 31.44
C TYR A 323 14.41 -6.02 30.87
N THR A 324 14.88 -6.96 31.72
CA THR A 324 15.04 -8.35 31.30
C THR A 324 13.69 -9.04 31.04
N LYS A 325 12.69 -8.83 31.90
CA LYS A 325 11.36 -9.47 31.76
C LYS A 325 10.50 -8.89 30.62
N LEU A 326 10.72 -7.65 30.29
CA LEU A 326 10.04 -6.99 29.19
C LEU A 326 10.69 -7.24 27.81
N GLN A 327 11.89 -7.82 27.77
CA GLN A 327 12.46 -8.31 26.52
C GLN A 327 11.55 -9.35 25.90
N SER A 328 11.50 -9.35 24.59
CA SER A 328 10.80 -10.35 23.81
C SER A 328 11.51 -10.64 22.49
N SER A 329 11.05 -11.66 21.78
CA SER A 329 11.51 -11.94 20.43
C SER A 329 10.31 -11.83 19.50
N VAL A 330 10.49 -11.08 18.41
CA VAL A 330 9.50 -10.98 17.34
C VAL A 330 10.01 -11.74 16.14
N THR A 331 9.22 -12.70 15.67
CA THR A 331 9.52 -13.47 14.46
C THR A 331 8.79 -12.84 13.29
N TYR A 332 9.53 -12.48 12.26
CA TYR A 332 9.00 -11.99 11.01
C TYR A 332 8.93 -13.09 9.97
N ASN A 333 7.85 -13.10 9.23
CA ASN A 333 7.62 -14.01 8.13
C ASN A 333 6.86 -13.23 7.05
N MET A 334 7.60 -12.74 6.07
CA MET A 334 7.05 -11.96 4.96
C MET A 334 6.46 -12.91 3.92
N ALA A 335 5.14 -12.93 3.82
CA ALA A 335 4.40 -13.75 2.88
C ALA A 335 3.56 -12.85 1.98
N PHE A 336 3.52 -13.16 0.70
CA PHE A 336 2.78 -12.41 -0.31
C PHE A 336 2.10 -13.35 -1.27
N PHE A 337 1.05 -12.87 -1.91
CA PHE A 337 0.46 -13.57 -3.05
C PHE A 337 0.59 -12.73 -4.34
N ASP A 338 0.51 -13.43 -5.44
CA ASP A 338 0.23 -12.88 -6.75
C ASP A 338 -0.99 -13.62 -7.33
N SER A 339 -1.47 -13.30 -8.51
CA SER A 339 -2.69 -13.91 -9.07
C SER A 339 -2.68 -15.45 -9.09
N GLU A 340 -1.49 -16.05 -9.14
CA GLU A 340 -1.33 -17.50 -9.30
C GLU A 340 -0.53 -18.17 -8.17
N LYS A 341 0.32 -17.44 -7.46
CA LYS A 341 1.33 -18.00 -6.55
C LYS A 341 1.34 -17.34 -5.18
N ILE A 342 1.68 -18.14 -4.17
CA ILE A 342 1.98 -17.65 -2.82
C ILE A 342 3.49 -17.74 -2.62
N TYR A 343 4.09 -16.62 -2.24
CA TYR A 343 5.51 -16.51 -1.90
C TYR A 343 5.68 -16.55 -0.38
N VAL A 344 6.22 -17.65 0.15
CA VAL A 344 6.46 -17.84 1.59
C VAL A 344 7.77 -18.59 1.79
N PRO A 345 8.79 -17.97 2.35
CA PRO A 345 8.96 -16.54 2.60
C PRO A 345 9.24 -15.75 1.30
N CYS A 346 9.05 -14.44 1.34
CA CYS A 346 9.32 -13.54 0.22
C CYS A 346 10.31 -12.45 0.64
N SER A 347 11.39 -12.26 -0.12
CA SER A 347 12.37 -11.21 0.18
C SER A 347 11.82 -9.81 -0.11
N PHE A 348 12.33 -8.80 0.60
CA PHE A 348 12.00 -7.39 0.37
C PHE A 348 12.28 -6.97 -1.08
N HIS A 349 13.45 -7.33 -1.61
CA HIS A 349 13.84 -6.99 -2.98
C HIS A 349 12.88 -7.59 -4.03
N LYS A 350 12.36 -8.79 -3.81
CA LYS A 350 11.36 -9.40 -4.71
C LYS A 350 10.10 -8.54 -4.80
N VAL A 351 9.64 -8.03 -3.67
CA VAL A 351 8.47 -7.13 -3.63
C VAL A 351 8.77 -5.82 -4.35
N VAL A 352 9.91 -5.20 -4.08
CA VAL A 352 10.37 -3.97 -4.76
C VAL A 352 10.42 -4.18 -6.28
N LYS A 353 11.00 -5.29 -6.74
CA LYS A 353 11.09 -5.63 -8.16
C LYS A 353 9.72 -5.74 -8.84
N GLU A 354 8.78 -6.47 -8.25
CA GLU A 354 7.44 -6.63 -8.84
C GLU A 354 6.64 -5.32 -8.80
N ASN A 355 6.81 -4.53 -7.74
CA ASN A 355 6.20 -3.21 -7.64
C ASN A 355 6.73 -2.24 -8.71
N ILE A 356 8.05 -2.14 -8.90
CA ILE A 356 8.64 -1.27 -9.94
C ILE A 356 8.19 -1.71 -11.35
N LYS A 357 8.16 -3.01 -11.63
CA LYS A 357 7.66 -3.52 -12.92
C LYS A 357 6.24 -3.04 -13.21
N TYR A 358 5.38 -3.11 -12.22
CA TYR A 358 3.99 -2.68 -12.36
C TYR A 358 3.88 -1.16 -12.53
N LEU A 359 4.66 -0.38 -11.80
CA LEU A 359 4.72 1.07 -11.96
C LEU A 359 5.19 1.45 -13.37
N ILE A 360 6.26 0.83 -13.86
CA ILE A 360 6.74 1.04 -15.25
C ILE A 360 5.61 0.76 -16.23
N ALA A 361 4.95 -0.38 -16.15
CA ALA A 361 3.87 -0.75 -17.06
C ALA A 361 2.70 0.26 -17.00
N THR A 362 2.26 0.65 -15.79
CA THR A 362 1.16 1.58 -15.59
C THR A 362 1.50 2.97 -16.12
N HIS A 363 2.70 3.48 -15.84
CA HIS A 363 3.11 4.80 -16.33
C HIS A 363 3.38 4.83 -17.83
N THR A 364 3.93 3.75 -18.40
CA THR A 364 4.07 3.60 -19.86
C THR A 364 2.69 3.63 -20.53
N ASN A 365 1.71 2.89 -20.02
CA ASN A 365 0.35 2.91 -20.51
C ASN A 365 -0.25 4.32 -20.44
N ARG A 366 -0.12 5.01 -19.31
CA ARG A 366 -0.52 6.41 -19.13
C ARG A 366 0.09 7.30 -20.21
N THR A 367 1.42 7.25 -20.34
CA THR A 367 2.16 8.13 -21.23
C THR A 367 1.78 7.87 -22.69
N THR A 368 1.61 6.60 -23.08
CA THR A 368 1.18 6.22 -24.43
C THR A 368 -0.20 6.78 -24.75
N ILE A 369 -1.19 6.58 -23.87
CA ILE A 369 -2.55 7.11 -24.08
C ILE A 369 -2.54 8.65 -24.16
N GLN A 370 -1.78 9.31 -23.27
CA GLN A 370 -1.66 10.76 -23.28
C GLN A 370 -0.97 11.27 -24.55
N LEU A 371 0.05 10.59 -25.06
CA LEU A 371 0.70 10.92 -26.31
C LEU A 371 -0.29 10.82 -27.49
N ASP A 372 -1.04 9.74 -27.59
CA ASP A 372 -2.00 9.55 -28.67
C ASP A 372 -3.10 10.62 -28.66
N GLN A 373 -3.64 10.92 -27.45
CA GLN A 373 -4.65 11.97 -27.29
C GLN A 373 -4.11 13.34 -27.64
N ASN A 374 -2.90 13.70 -27.21
CA ASN A 374 -2.31 15.01 -27.46
C ASN A 374 -1.83 15.16 -28.90
N ARG A 375 -1.31 14.10 -29.52
CA ARG A 375 -0.98 14.09 -30.96
C ARG A 375 -2.23 14.31 -31.83
N LEU A 376 -3.33 13.63 -31.52
CA LEU A 376 -4.60 13.84 -32.19
C LEU A 376 -5.07 15.30 -32.03
N ARG A 377 -4.98 15.84 -30.80
CA ARG A 377 -5.31 17.26 -30.56
C ARG A 377 -4.42 18.19 -31.35
N LEU A 378 -3.12 17.92 -31.43
CA LEU A 378 -2.16 18.71 -32.22
C LEU A 378 -2.53 18.73 -33.68
N ILE A 379 -2.83 17.57 -34.31
CA ILE A 379 -3.26 17.48 -35.68
C ILE A 379 -4.49 18.37 -35.94
N VAL A 380 -5.50 18.29 -35.07
CA VAL A 380 -6.72 19.13 -35.20
C VAL A 380 -6.38 20.62 -35.16
N LEU A 381 -5.48 21.03 -34.23
CA LEU A 381 -5.10 22.44 -34.09
C LEU A 381 -4.22 22.93 -35.23
N GLU A 382 -3.33 22.10 -35.74
CA GLU A 382 -2.50 22.43 -36.92
C GLU A 382 -3.35 22.60 -38.20
N ILE A 383 -4.38 21.78 -38.40
CA ILE A 383 -5.33 21.92 -39.48
C ILE A 383 -6.08 23.27 -39.40
N ILE A 384 -6.57 23.63 -38.21
CA ILE A 384 -7.27 24.90 -37.97
C ILE A 384 -6.34 26.09 -38.27
N GLU A 385 -5.10 26.05 -37.84
CA GLU A 385 -4.13 27.11 -38.09
C GLU A 385 -3.77 27.23 -39.56
N ASP A 386 -3.63 26.10 -40.29
CA ASP A 386 -3.39 26.12 -41.75
C ASP A 386 -4.61 26.64 -42.51
N MET A 387 -5.81 26.22 -42.14
CA MET A 387 -7.07 26.73 -42.72
C MET A 387 -7.21 28.24 -42.51
N LYS A 388 -6.79 28.76 -41.34
CA LYS A 388 -6.77 30.19 -41.03
C LYS A 388 -5.79 30.95 -41.91
N LYS A 389 -4.56 30.42 -42.09
CA LYS A 389 -3.55 31.03 -42.96
C LYS A 389 -3.96 31.07 -44.43
N LYS A 390 -4.68 30.07 -44.91
CA LYS A 390 -5.12 29.93 -46.29
C LYS A 390 -6.49 30.57 -46.58
N ASP A 391 -7.18 31.13 -45.57
CA ASP A 391 -8.52 31.70 -45.62
C ASP A 391 -9.61 30.70 -46.14
N ASN A 392 -9.37 29.38 -45.93
CA ASN A 392 -10.22 28.30 -46.46
C ASN A 392 -11.55 28.17 -45.66
N PHE A 393 -11.72 28.88 -44.58
CA PHE A 393 -12.97 28.87 -43.81
C PHE A 393 -14.17 29.36 -44.62
N LYS A 394 -13.98 30.30 -45.56
CA LYS A 394 -15.05 30.81 -46.41
C LYS A 394 -15.68 29.74 -47.30
N GLU A 395 -14.87 28.82 -47.79
CA GLU A 395 -15.35 27.70 -48.59
C GLU A 395 -16.16 26.72 -47.74
N ILE A 396 -15.68 26.41 -46.56
CA ILE A 396 -16.31 25.47 -45.62
C ILE A 396 -17.65 25.99 -45.12
N PHE A 397 -17.78 27.28 -44.83
CA PHE A 397 -19.05 27.89 -44.40
C PHE A 397 -20.16 27.85 -45.46
N GLN A 398 -19.85 27.59 -46.72
CA GLN A 398 -20.82 27.43 -47.80
C GLN A 398 -21.26 25.97 -47.99
N LEU A 399 -20.60 25.00 -47.33
CA LEU A 399 -20.87 23.58 -47.47
C LEU A 399 -21.82 23.11 -46.38
N ASP A 400 -22.58 22.06 -46.67
CA ASP A 400 -23.25 21.29 -45.63
C ASP A 400 -22.21 20.47 -44.80
N ASN A 401 -22.63 19.98 -43.65
CA ASN A 401 -21.72 19.35 -42.68
C ASN A 401 -20.98 18.13 -43.27
N GLU A 402 -21.66 17.31 -44.08
CA GLU A 402 -21.03 16.12 -44.69
C GLU A 402 -19.99 16.51 -45.71
N LYS A 403 -20.31 17.47 -46.60
CA LYS A 403 -19.37 17.97 -47.61
C LYS A 403 -18.18 18.71 -46.97
N ALA A 404 -18.39 19.42 -45.86
CA ALA A 404 -17.34 20.07 -45.14
C ALA A 404 -16.36 19.02 -44.50
N ILE A 405 -16.87 17.91 -43.97
CA ILE A 405 -16.05 16.79 -43.48
C ILE A 405 -15.24 16.19 -44.65
N ASP A 406 -15.89 15.86 -45.75
CA ASP A 406 -15.22 15.29 -46.94
C ASP A 406 -14.18 16.26 -47.55
N TYR A 407 -14.43 17.57 -47.55
CA TYR A 407 -13.46 18.58 -47.96
C TYR A 407 -12.19 18.55 -47.08
N ILE A 408 -12.36 18.52 -45.75
CA ILE A 408 -11.23 18.45 -44.81
C ILE A 408 -10.48 17.12 -44.98
N CYS A 409 -11.17 15.99 -45.06
CA CYS A 409 -10.55 14.69 -45.29
C CYS A 409 -9.67 14.67 -46.53
N ASN A 410 -10.16 15.20 -47.64
CA ASN A 410 -9.44 15.23 -48.91
C ASN A 410 -8.27 16.22 -48.91
N SER A 411 -8.46 17.41 -48.31
CA SER A 411 -7.47 18.48 -48.32
C SER A 411 -6.28 18.17 -47.40
N TYR A 412 -6.55 17.52 -46.22
CA TYR A 412 -5.54 17.25 -45.19
C TYR A 412 -5.19 15.77 -45.05
N LYS A 413 -5.80 14.89 -45.86
CA LYS A 413 -5.57 13.43 -45.84
C LYS A 413 -5.76 12.81 -44.42
N VAL A 414 -6.82 13.23 -43.76
CA VAL A 414 -7.22 12.75 -42.43
C VAL A 414 -8.53 11.97 -42.49
N ASP A 415 -8.79 11.19 -41.45
CA ASP A 415 -10.05 10.45 -41.35
C ASP A 415 -11.24 11.34 -40.96
N LYS A 416 -12.46 10.78 -41.07
CA LYS A 416 -13.72 11.52 -40.82
C LYS A 416 -13.82 11.94 -39.32
N ASP A 417 -13.24 11.20 -38.42
CA ASP A 417 -13.25 11.53 -36.98
C ASP A 417 -12.42 12.77 -36.67
N ILE A 418 -11.24 12.89 -37.28
CA ILE A 418 -10.38 14.08 -37.17
C ILE A 418 -11.06 15.28 -37.82
N ALA A 419 -11.58 15.13 -39.02
CA ALA A 419 -12.30 16.18 -39.74
C ALA A 419 -13.53 16.69 -38.94
N SER A 420 -14.29 15.79 -38.35
CA SER A 420 -15.42 16.13 -37.48
C SER A 420 -14.99 16.92 -36.25
N LYS A 421 -13.87 16.53 -35.59
CA LYS A 421 -13.30 17.25 -34.44
C LYS A 421 -12.81 18.65 -34.82
N VAL A 422 -12.33 18.86 -36.06
CA VAL A 422 -11.95 20.19 -36.53
C VAL A 422 -13.19 21.09 -36.61
N LEU A 423 -14.30 20.60 -37.20
CA LEU A 423 -15.54 21.37 -37.32
C LEU A 423 -16.25 21.64 -35.98
N GLN A 424 -16.06 20.78 -34.98
CA GLN A 424 -16.65 20.96 -33.66
C GLN A 424 -15.93 22.00 -32.79
N LYS A 425 -14.77 22.53 -33.25
CA LYS A 425 -14.05 23.54 -32.49
C LYS A 425 -14.76 24.90 -32.52
N PRO A 426 -14.84 25.60 -31.36
CA PRO A 426 -15.45 26.93 -31.27
C PRO A 426 -14.69 27.97 -32.14
N LEU A 427 -15.39 29.01 -32.56
CA LEU A 427 -14.80 30.15 -33.31
C LEU A 427 -13.70 30.89 -32.54
N SER A 428 -13.65 30.75 -31.19
CA SER A 428 -12.56 31.26 -30.34
C SER A 428 -11.18 30.74 -30.74
N TYR A 429 -11.10 29.55 -31.34
CA TYR A 429 -9.85 28.98 -31.86
C TYR A 429 -9.26 29.72 -33.05
N LEU A 430 -9.99 30.68 -33.62
CA LEU A 430 -9.48 31.59 -34.67
C LEU A 430 -8.71 32.81 -34.11
N THR A 431 -8.66 32.97 -32.79
CA THR A 431 -7.96 34.07 -32.13
C THR A 431 -6.44 33.83 -32.01
N LYS A 432 -5.68 34.86 -31.61
CA LYS A 432 -4.21 34.77 -31.41
C LYS A 432 -3.82 33.89 -30.21
N GLU A 433 -4.68 33.72 -29.21
CA GLU A 433 -4.44 32.91 -28.01
C GLU A 433 -4.22 31.44 -28.37
N HIS A 434 -4.76 30.98 -29.48
CA HIS A 434 -4.62 29.63 -29.98
C HIS A 434 -3.15 29.23 -30.30
N LEU A 435 -2.32 30.16 -30.79
CA LEU A 435 -0.91 29.89 -31.12
C LEU A 435 -0.13 29.46 -29.90
N LYS A 436 -0.40 30.08 -28.73
CA LYS A 436 0.23 29.69 -27.48
C LYS A 436 -0.16 28.28 -27.05
N GLU A 437 -1.44 27.93 -27.16
CA GLU A 437 -1.93 26.57 -26.88
C GLU A 437 -1.21 25.52 -27.74
N LEU A 438 -0.95 25.83 -29.00
CA LEU A 438 -0.27 24.93 -29.91
C LEU A 438 1.21 24.74 -29.54
N GLU A 439 1.91 25.79 -29.11
CA GLU A 439 3.28 25.71 -28.61
C GLU A 439 3.34 24.91 -27.30
N ASP A 440 2.48 25.24 -26.32
CA ASP A 440 2.38 24.53 -25.04
C ASP A 440 2.11 23.03 -25.26
N LEU A 441 1.29 22.67 -26.27
CA LEU A 441 0.97 21.29 -26.60
C LEU A 441 2.17 20.54 -27.22
N LYS A 442 2.95 21.20 -28.08
CA LYS A 442 4.18 20.64 -28.64
C LYS A 442 5.22 20.36 -27.55
N ASP A 443 5.37 21.29 -26.61
CA ASP A 443 6.27 21.13 -25.47
C ASP A 443 5.82 19.98 -24.56
N LEU A 444 4.51 19.84 -24.32
CA LEU A 444 3.94 18.73 -23.57
C LEU A 444 4.20 17.39 -24.24
N ILE A 445 3.98 17.28 -25.55
CA ILE A 445 4.24 16.05 -26.32
C ILE A 445 5.73 15.68 -26.21
N SER A 446 6.62 16.66 -26.41
CA SER A 446 8.08 16.43 -26.30
C SER A 446 8.50 15.98 -24.90
N SER A 447 7.85 16.51 -23.85
CA SER A 447 8.07 16.05 -22.49
C SER A 447 7.60 14.62 -22.28
N LEU A 448 6.40 14.27 -22.74
CA LEU A 448 5.83 12.92 -22.64
C LEU A 448 6.66 11.89 -23.43
N GLU A 449 7.18 12.26 -24.61
CA GLU A 449 8.07 11.40 -25.39
C GLU A 449 9.37 11.10 -24.65
N ARG A 450 9.95 12.11 -23.99
CA ARG A 450 11.13 11.96 -23.16
C ARG A 450 10.86 11.02 -21.97
N ASP A 451 9.76 11.25 -21.25
CA ASP A 451 9.35 10.42 -20.12
C ASP A 451 9.13 8.96 -20.54
N ASN A 452 8.51 8.76 -21.72
CA ASN A 452 8.27 7.42 -22.27
C ASN A 452 9.56 6.73 -22.73
N SER A 453 10.55 7.49 -23.20
CA SER A 453 11.82 6.93 -23.66
C SER A 453 12.70 6.39 -22.52
N ASP A 454 12.59 6.95 -21.31
CA ASP A 454 13.31 6.53 -20.13
C ASP A 454 12.44 6.51 -18.87
N MET A 455 11.62 5.49 -18.75
CA MET A 455 10.70 5.33 -17.61
C MET A 455 11.43 5.14 -16.26
N TYR A 456 12.66 4.65 -16.27
CA TYR A 456 13.46 4.56 -15.05
C TYR A 456 13.85 5.94 -14.52
N GLU A 457 14.31 6.85 -15.39
CA GLU A 457 14.63 8.22 -15.00
C GLU A 457 13.39 9.01 -14.57
N PHE A 458 12.29 8.84 -15.31
CA PHE A 458 10.99 9.41 -14.93
C PHE A 458 10.58 9.00 -13.51
N LEU A 459 10.56 7.68 -13.23
CA LEU A 459 10.22 7.18 -11.88
C LEU A 459 11.22 7.65 -10.84
N CYS A 460 12.52 7.64 -11.13
CA CYS A 460 13.55 8.13 -10.21
C CYS A 460 13.28 9.59 -9.79
N THR A 461 12.90 10.44 -10.73
CA THR A 461 12.52 11.84 -10.47
C THR A 461 11.27 11.94 -9.60
N LYS A 462 10.24 11.13 -9.89
CA LYS A 462 9.03 11.04 -9.07
C LYS A 462 9.35 10.60 -7.64
N TYR A 463 10.16 9.56 -7.45
CA TYR A 463 10.58 9.09 -6.13
C TYR A 463 11.33 10.16 -5.34
N LYS A 464 12.25 10.90 -5.98
CA LYS A 464 12.97 12.01 -5.34
C LYS A 464 12.02 13.13 -4.88
N ALA A 465 11.01 13.45 -5.67
CA ALA A 465 10.00 14.46 -5.32
C ALA A 465 9.11 13.98 -4.15
N LEU A 466 8.56 12.77 -4.23
CA LEU A 466 7.73 12.18 -3.18
C LEU A 466 8.47 12.02 -1.86
N LYS A 467 9.76 11.61 -1.90
CA LYS A 467 10.60 11.53 -0.71
C LYS A 467 10.65 12.86 0.05
N LYS A 468 10.77 13.99 -0.68
CA LYS A 468 10.79 15.33 -0.05
C LYS A 468 9.44 15.66 0.62
N GLU A 469 8.33 15.28 0.02
CA GLU A 469 6.99 15.48 0.59
C GLU A 469 6.78 14.59 1.83
N VAL A 470 7.10 13.31 1.74
CA VAL A 470 7.00 12.37 2.85
C VAL A 470 7.89 12.79 4.02
N ALA A 471 9.12 13.25 3.75
CA ALA A 471 10.03 13.71 4.78
C ALA A 471 9.46 14.85 5.63
N LYS A 472 8.64 15.75 5.06
CA LYS A 472 7.98 16.82 5.81
C LYS A 472 6.96 16.28 6.83
N VAL A 473 6.33 15.15 6.52
CA VAL A 473 5.28 14.55 7.36
C VAL A 473 5.86 13.63 8.45
N VAL A 474 6.94 12.89 8.12
CA VAL A 474 7.52 11.90 9.04
C VAL A 474 8.68 12.44 9.87
N LYS A 475 9.19 13.66 9.58
CA LYS A 475 10.39 14.24 10.20
C LYS A 475 10.37 14.24 11.74
N ASP A 476 9.20 14.40 12.34
CA ASP A 476 9.06 14.47 13.80
C ASP A 476 8.67 13.10 14.42
N LYS A 477 8.39 12.09 13.60
CA LYS A 477 7.93 10.77 14.06
C LYS A 477 8.98 9.68 13.95
N PHE A 478 10.06 9.92 13.21
CA PHE A 478 11.07 8.92 12.97
C PHE A 478 12.21 9.03 13.97
N LYS A 479 12.17 8.15 14.99
CA LYS A 479 13.35 7.84 15.81
C LYS A 479 13.94 6.53 15.24
N PRO A 480 15.10 6.55 14.56
CA PRO A 480 15.65 5.32 14.00
C PRO A 480 15.82 4.29 15.10
N THR A 481 15.44 3.06 14.82
CA THR A 481 15.72 1.93 15.70
C THR A 481 17.23 1.74 15.74
N VAL A 482 17.82 1.98 16.88
CA VAL A 482 19.27 1.75 17.09
C VAL A 482 19.44 0.27 17.46
N CYS A 483 20.21 -0.48 16.66
CA CYS A 483 20.74 -1.76 17.12
C CYS A 483 21.74 -1.46 18.23
N VAL A 484 21.42 -1.81 19.47
CA VAL A 484 22.22 -1.48 20.66
C VAL A 484 23.53 -2.26 20.70
N ASN A 485 23.64 -3.33 19.91
CA ASN A 485 24.85 -4.13 19.76
C ASN A 485 25.41 -3.97 18.33
N ASN A 486 26.33 -3.02 18.18
CA ASN A 486 27.26 -2.99 17.04
C ASN A 486 28.36 -4.00 17.23
#